data_4839cb30e41134cb6f2fe8a1b24bd61c
#
_entry.id   4839cb30e41134cb6f2fe8a1b24bd61c
#
_cell.length_a   1.000
_cell.length_b   1.000
_cell.length_c   1.000
_cell.angle_alpha   90.00
_cell.angle_beta   90.00
_cell.angle_gamma   90.00
#
_symmetry.space_group_name_H-M   'P 1'
#
loop_
_entity.id
_entity.type
_entity.pdbx_description
1 polymer ?
#
loop_
_entity_poly.entity_id
_entity_poly.type
_entity_poly.pdbx_seq_one_letter_code
_entity_poly.pdbx_strand_id
1 'polypeptide(L)'
;KYDNVRQGKRQVGSTIKPFLYTLAMQEGMSPCDKVVNVPQTFIVNENETWTPASTDKDEWIGQTVTLKWGLTKSSNNISAYLMKQYGPEAMVEMMRKMGIGSYLDPVNPLCVGAADITVYEMVAAYNTFPSRGVYVSPLFVTRIEDSMGNVLGEFTNKKREAISDYTAYLMANLMQGVVNSGTGARLRSKYGLKGEIAGKTGTTNDQSDGWFIGYTPSLTAGVWVGAEDRQVHFESLALGGGSNMALPIWGLFMQKCRKDASLKMDENATFMDPPGVSLNP
;
A
#
# COMPACT_ATOMS: atom_id res chain seq x y z
N LYS A 1 14.71 -9.04 22.63
CA LYS A 1 14.07 -9.59 21.42
C LYS A 1 13.99 -8.48 20.39
N TYR A 2 14.29 -8.76 19.13
CA TYR A 2 14.15 -7.81 18.04
C TYR A 2 12.68 -7.67 17.64
N ASP A 3 12.21 -6.43 17.50
CA ASP A 3 10.82 -6.12 17.10
C ASP A 3 10.75 -5.95 15.56
N ASN A 4 10.37 -7.02 14.87
CA ASN A 4 10.25 -7.01 13.41
C ASN A 4 9.17 -6.06 12.88
N VAL A 5 8.23 -5.62 13.71
CA VAL A 5 7.16 -4.70 13.32
C VAL A 5 7.63 -3.24 13.38
N ARG A 6 8.34 -2.85 14.45
CA ARG A 6 8.73 -1.45 14.71
C ARG A 6 10.18 -1.12 14.36
N GLN A 7 11.07 -2.11 14.42
CA GLN A 7 12.51 -1.92 14.19
C GLN A 7 12.96 -2.52 12.87
N GLY A 8 12.32 -3.62 12.44
CA GLY A 8 12.65 -4.33 11.20
C GLY A 8 12.29 -3.50 9.97
N LYS A 9 13.29 -2.89 9.35
CA LYS A 9 13.14 -2.21 8.07
C LYS A 9 13.40 -3.18 6.94
N ARG A 10 12.42 -3.34 6.08
CA ARG A 10 12.48 -4.28 4.96
C ARG A 10 12.05 -3.60 3.67
N GLN A 11 12.62 -4.03 2.57
CA GLN A 11 12.29 -3.50 1.26
C GLN A 11 10.82 -3.74 0.93
N VAL A 12 10.09 -2.65 0.63
CA VAL A 12 8.62 -2.68 0.56
C VAL A 12 8.08 -3.11 -0.80
N GLY A 13 8.93 -3.12 -1.83
CA GLY A 13 8.52 -3.49 -3.18
C GLY A 13 7.28 -2.72 -3.64
N SER A 14 6.41 -3.37 -4.38
CA SER A 14 5.22 -2.73 -4.97
C SER A 14 4.19 -2.19 -3.97
N THR A 15 4.34 -2.40 -2.64
CA THR A 15 3.48 -1.72 -1.67
C THR A 15 3.76 -0.22 -1.56
N ILE A 16 4.85 0.26 -2.15
CA ILE A 16 5.15 1.69 -2.24
C ILE A 16 4.30 2.43 -3.28
N LYS A 17 3.84 1.73 -4.33
CA LYS A 17 3.16 2.33 -5.48
C LYS A 17 1.95 3.20 -5.12
N PRO A 18 1.09 2.83 -4.15
CA PRO A 18 -0.01 3.69 -3.74
C PRO A 18 0.39 5.10 -3.35
N PHE A 19 1.58 5.34 -2.80
CA PHE A 19 2.03 6.71 -2.47
C PHE A 19 2.25 7.56 -3.73
N LEU A 20 2.83 6.98 -4.78
CA LEU A 20 3.02 7.66 -6.05
C LEU A 20 1.67 7.93 -6.76
N TYR A 21 0.75 6.96 -6.72
CA TYR A 21 -0.61 7.16 -7.23
C TYR A 21 -1.39 8.17 -6.40
N THR A 22 -1.18 8.23 -5.09
CA THR A 22 -1.76 9.26 -4.22
C THR A 22 -1.30 10.65 -4.64
N LEU A 23 -0.01 10.82 -4.92
CA LEU A 23 0.52 12.07 -5.45
C LEU A 23 -0.17 12.44 -6.76
N ALA A 24 -0.29 11.49 -7.70
CA ALA A 24 -0.96 11.73 -8.99
C ALA A 24 -2.43 12.16 -8.81
N MET A 25 -3.18 11.50 -7.91
CA MET A 25 -4.58 11.86 -7.62
C MET A 25 -4.68 13.23 -6.93
N GLN A 26 -3.75 13.55 -6.03
CA GLN A 26 -3.69 14.84 -5.33
C GLN A 26 -3.39 15.99 -6.30
N GLU A 27 -2.60 15.74 -7.34
CA GLU A 27 -2.25 16.68 -8.41
C GLU A 27 -3.30 16.73 -9.55
N GLY A 28 -4.46 16.08 -9.36
CA GLY A 28 -5.63 16.21 -10.24
C GLY A 28 -5.78 15.14 -11.30
N MET A 29 -4.96 14.08 -11.31
CA MET A 29 -5.23 12.93 -12.17
C MET A 29 -6.42 12.11 -11.69
N SER A 30 -7.02 11.36 -12.60
CA SER A 30 -8.17 10.49 -12.37
C SER A 30 -7.79 9.01 -12.48
N PRO A 31 -8.45 8.10 -11.73
CA PRO A 31 -8.34 6.65 -11.95
C PRO A 31 -8.60 6.23 -13.40
N CYS A 32 -9.38 7.01 -14.15
CA CYS A 32 -9.74 6.74 -15.54
C CYS A 32 -8.77 7.31 -16.57
N ASP A 33 -7.79 8.13 -16.14
CA ASP A 33 -6.80 8.70 -17.06
C ASP A 33 -6.02 7.60 -17.75
N LYS A 34 -5.83 7.79 -19.05
CA LYS A 34 -5.26 6.77 -19.94
C LYS A 34 -3.80 7.07 -20.24
N VAL A 35 -2.99 6.03 -20.17
CA VAL A 35 -1.55 6.06 -20.43
C VAL A 35 -1.18 4.88 -21.32
N VAL A 36 -0.25 5.08 -22.24
CA VAL A 36 0.31 3.96 -23.03
C VAL A 36 1.25 3.16 -22.16
N ASN A 37 1.02 1.86 -22.09
CA ASN A 37 1.84 0.93 -21.29
C ASN A 37 3.13 0.57 -22.03
N VAL A 38 4.16 1.37 -21.84
CA VAL A 38 5.49 1.17 -22.43
C VAL A 38 6.58 1.32 -21.37
N PRO A 39 7.71 0.62 -21.50
CA PRO A 39 8.86 0.81 -20.62
C PRO A 39 9.30 2.27 -20.57
N GLN A 40 9.69 2.73 -19.39
CA GLN A 40 10.15 4.08 -19.14
C GLN A 40 11.63 4.04 -18.73
N THR A 41 12.50 4.67 -19.52
CA THR A 41 13.93 4.77 -19.24
C THR A 41 14.25 6.10 -18.57
N PHE A 42 15.04 6.07 -17.52
CA PHE A 42 15.57 7.23 -16.79
C PHE A 42 17.05 7.38 -17.08
N ILE A 43 17.49 8.62 -17.23
CA ILE A 43 18.92 8.95 -17.29
C ILE A 43 19.42 9.04 -15.85
N VAL A 44 20.40 8.22 -15.50
CA VAL A 44 21.05 8.23 -14.18
C VAL A 44 22.24 9.19 -14.20
N ASN A 45 23.06 9.09 -15.24
CA ASN A 45 24.18 10.00 -15.53
C ASN A 45 24.50 9.96 -17.04
N GLU A 46 25.58 10.64 -17.46
CA GLU A 46 25.96 10.76 -18.89
C GLU A 46 26.15 9.40 -19.60
N ASN A 47 26.50 8.36 -18.85
CA ASN A 47 26.86 7.04 -19.42
C ASN A 47 25.90 5.92 -18.96
N GLU A 48 24.91 6.24 -18.14
CA GLU A 48 24.07 5.22 -17.52
C GLU A 48 22.60 5.58 -17.59
N THR A 49 21.81 4.61 -18.01
CA THR A 49 20.34 4.68 -17.97
C THR A 49 19.78 3.52 -17.16
N TRP A 50 18.63 3.73 -16.57
CA TRP A 50 17.90 2.70 -15.84
C TRP A 50 16.46 2.59 -16.33
N THR A 51 16.02 1.36 -16.58
CA THR A 51 14.64 1.03 -16.95
C THR A 51 14.15 -0.03 -15.99
N PRO A 52 13.05 0.20 -15.25
CA PRO A 52 12.49 -0.86 -14.41
C PRO A 52 12.13 -2.09 -15.24
N ALA A 53 12.46 -3.28 -14.73
CA ALA A 53 12.00 -4.51 -15.35
C ALA A 53 10.45 -4.51 -15.43
N SER A 54 9.91 -4.82 -16.61
CA SER A 54 8.47 -4.91 -16.79
C SER A 54 7.93 -6.14 -16.03
N THR A 55 6.81 -5.92 -15.33
CA THR A 55 6.02 -6.99 -14.71
C THR A 55 4.78 -7.34 -15.54
N ASP A 56 4.60 -6.65 -16.67
CA ASP A 56 3.44 -6.79 -17.53
C ASP A 56 3.67 -7.93 -18.53
N LYS A 57 2.58 -8.56 -18.94
CA LYS A 57 2.61 -9.53 -20.04
C LYS A 57 2.89 -8.81 -21.35
N ASP A 58 3.57 -9.48 -22.26
CA ASP A 58 3.92 -8.93 -23.59
C ASP A 58 2.70 -8.41 -24.34
N GLU A 59 1.56 -9.11 -24.26
CA GLU A 59 0.29 -8.71 -24.90
C GLU A 59 -0.25 -7.36 -24.42
N TRP A 60 0.20 -6.87 -23.26
CA TRP A 60 -0.24 -5.58 -22.68
C TRP A 60 0.69 -4.42 -23.02
N ILE A 61 1.88 -4.73 -23.51
CA ILE A 61 2.85 -3.69 -23.89
C ILE A 61 2.33 -2.95 -25.13
N GLY A 62 2.42 -1.62 -25.11
CA GLY A 62 1.91 -0.73 -26.16
C GLY A 62 0.40 -0.45 -26.10
N GLN A 63 -0.35 -1.14 -25.25
CA GLN A 63 -1.77 -0.83 -25.07
C GLN A 63 -1.99 0.42 -24.27
N THR A 64 -3.07 1.14 -24.58
CA THR A 64 -3.54 2.27 -23.77
C THR A 64 -4.39 1.75 -22.61
N VAL A 65 -3.94 1.98 -21.38
CA VAL A 65 -4.55 1.48 -20.15
C VAL A 65 -4.88 2.61 -19.20
N THR A 66 -5.80 2.38 -18.26
CA THR A 66 -6.13 3.37 -17.22
C THR A 66 -5.12 3.30 -16.06
N LEU A 67 -5.01 4.38 -15.29
CA LEU A 67 -4.24 4.37 -14.04
C LEU A 67 -4.76 3.31 -13.06
N LYS A 68 -6.08 3.12 -12.99
CA LYS A 68 -6.68 2.05 -12.20
C LYS A 68 -6.20 0.67 -12.62
N TRP A 69 -6.13 0.41 -13.93
CA TRP A 69 -5.55 -0.84 -14.45
C TRP A 69 -4.09 -0.99 -14.03
N GLY A 70 -3.29 0.08 -14.16
CA GLY A 70 -1.87 0.08 -13.80
C GLY A 70 -1.62 -0.34 -12.34
N LEU A 71 -2.37 0.23 -11.39
CA LEU A 71 -2.27 -0.16 -9.99
C LEU A 71 -2.82 -1.57 -9.73
N THR A 72 -3.95 -1.93 -10.36
CA THR A 72 -4.59 -3.24 -10.27
C THR A 72 -3.66 -4.38 -10.69
N LYS A 73 -2.95 -4.20 -11.79
CA LYS A 73 -1.96 -5.16 -12.31
C LYS A 73 -0.56 -4.99 -11.69
N SER A 74 -0.38 -3.93 -10.90
CA SER A 74 0.93 -3.59 -10.31
C SER A 74 2.00 -3.31 -11.37
N SER A 75 1.61 -2.68 -12.49
CA SER A 75 2.51 -2.37 -13.60
C SER A 75 3.68 -1.48 -13.16
N ASN A 76 4.90 -1.90 -13.48
CA ASN A 76 6.10 -1.09 -13.28
C ASN A 76 6.21 0.02 -14.32
N ASN A 77 5.74 -0.22 -15.56
CA ASN A 77 5.75 0.78 -16.62
C ASN A 77 4.90 2.01 -16.25
N ILE A 78 3.69 1.77 -15.73
CA ILE A 78 2.79 2.87 -15.33
C ILE A 78 3.33 3.60 -14.08
N SER A 79 3.91 2.88 -13.12
CA SER A 79 4.56 3.52 -11.97
C SER A 79 5.77 4.37 -12.40
N ALA A 80 6.58 3.89 -13.33
CA ALA A 80 7.69 4.64 -13.89
C ALA A 80 7.21 5.87 -14.70
N TYR A 81 6.10 5.75 -15.42
CA TYR A 81 5.48 6.89 -16.08
C TYR A 81 5.12 7.99 -15.07
N LEU A 82 4.45 7.64 -13.97
CA LEU A 82 4.10 8.60 -12.92
C LEU A 82 5.35 9.19 -12.24
N MET A 83 6.39 8.38 -12.01
CA MET A 83 7.65 8.86 -11.46
C MET A 83 8.32 9.91 -12.37
N LYS A 84 8.24 9.73 -13.70
CA LYS A 84 8.74 10.73 -14.65
C LYS A 84 7.96 12.04 -14.61
N GLN A 85 6.65 11.98 -14.30
CA GLN A 85 5.82 13.18 -14.23
C GLN A 85 6.10 14.02 -12.99
N TYR A 86 6.31 13.36 -11.84
CA TYR A 86 6.32 14.05 -10.54
C TYR A 86 7.70 14.11 -9.89
N GLY A 87 8.58 13.18 -10.22
CA GLY A 87 9.91 13.08 -9.63
C GLY A 87 9.95 12.39 -8.26
N PRO A 88 11.12 11.92 -7.86
CA PRO A 88 11.28 11.18 -6.62
C PRO A 88 11.16 12.06 -5.37
N GLU A 89 11.53 13.32 -5.42
CA GLU A 89 11.44 14.26 -4.30
C GLU A 89 9.98 14.49 -3.88
N ALA A 90 9.08 14.69 -4.84
CA ALA A 90 7.65 14.87 -4.57
C ALA A 90 7.03 13.60 -3.99
N MET A 91 7.47 12.42 -4.46
CA MET A 91 7.04 11.14 -3.88
C MET A 91 7.51 11.00 -2.44
N VAL A 92 8.75 11.34 -2.13
CA VAL A 92 9.30 11.33 -0.75
C VAL A 92 8.49 12.29 0.13
N GLU A 93 8.17 13.49 -0.33
CA GLU A 93 7.37 14.45 0.41
C GLU A 93 5.96 13.89 0.71
N MET A 94 5.30 13.28 -0.27
CA MET A 94 4.00 12.62 -0.08
C MET A 94 4.09 11.51 0.98
N MET A 95 5.11 10.65 0.92
CA MET A 95 5.33 9.60 1.90
C MET A 95 5.55 10.18 3.31
N ARG A 96 6.29 11.29 3.44
CA ARG A 96 6.47 12.02 4.71
C ARG A 96 5.15 12.57 5.26
N LYS A 97 4.32 13.16 4.40
CA LYS A 97 2.97 13.63 4.77
C LYS A 97 2.12 12.48 5.30
N MET A 98 2.23 11.29 4.72
CA MET A 98 1.50 10.10 5.14
C MET A 98 2.15 9.33 6.31
N GLY A 99 3.24 9.84 6.89
CA GLY A 99 3.77 9.35 8.17
C GLY A 99 4.97 8.41 8.08
N ILE A 100 5.60 8.26 6.91
CA ILE A 100 6.84 7.49 6.78
C ILE A 100 8.00 8.30 7.36
N GLY A 101 8.61 7.82 8.44
CA GLY A 101 9.75 8.43 9.13
C GLY A 101 11.10 7.83 8.72
N SER A 102 11.12 6.61 8.19
CA SER A 102 12.32 5.93 7.70
C SER A 102 13.03 6.77 6.63
N TYR A 103 14.35 6.64 6.54
CA TYR A 103 15.13 7.31 5.49
C TYR A 103 14.63 6.87 4.11
N LEU A 104 14.41 7.83 3.24
CA LEU A 104 14.01 7.65 1.85
C LEU A 104 15.00 8.41 0.96
N ASP A 105 15.68 7.68 0.11
CA ASP A 105 16.53 8.27 -0.91
C ASP A 105 15.65 8.73 -2.09
N PRO A 106 15.72 10.02 -2.51
CA PRO A 106 14.91 10.52 -3.62
C PRO A 106 15.50 10.09 -4.97
N VAL A 107 15.33 8.82 -5.30
CA VAL A 107 15.82 8.20 -6.54
C VAL A 107 14.70 7.55 -7.33
N ASN A 108 14.86 7.46 -8.66
CA ASN A 108 13.82 6.92 -9.53
C ASN A 108 13.38 5.47 -9.18
N PRO A 109 14.28 4.54 -8.75
CA PRO A 109 13.89 3.21 -8.31
C PRO A 109 12.89 3.16 -7.14
N LEU A 110 12.66 4.28 -6.46
CA LEU A 110 11.61 4.38 -5.45
C LEU A 110 10.22 4.02 -6.00
N CYS A 111 9.94 4.27 -7.29
CA CYS A 111 8.66 3.93 -7.94
C CYS A 111 8.33 2.44 -7.96
N VAL A 112 9.32 1.57 -7.77
CA VAL A 112 9.16 0.11 -7.73
C VAL A 112 9.47 -0.48 -6.34
N GLY A 113 9.78 0.38 -5.36
CA GLY A 113 9.91 -0.02 -3.96
C GLY A 113 11.32 -0.22 -3.45
N ALA A 114 12.29 0.48 -4.02
CA ALA A 114 13.67 0.50 -3.51
C ALA A 114 13.78 1.37 -2.23
N ALA A 115 13.08 0.97 -1.17
CA ALA A 115 13.12 1.62 0.14
C ALA A 115 12.88 0.61 1.26
N ASP A 116 13.60 0.74 2.36
CA ASP A 116 13.48 -0.09 3.55
C ASP A 116 12.64 0.63 4.61
N ILE A 117 11.43 0.10 4.87
CA ILE A 117 10.44 0.73 5.76
C ILE A 117 9.92 -0.35 6.72
N THR A 118 9.49 0.05 7.91
CA THR A 118 8.92 -0.87 8.90
C THR A 118 7.46 -1.21 8.56
N VAL A 119 7.00 -2.38 9.00
CA VAL A 119 5.57 -2.76 8.92
C VAL A 119 4.70 -1.73 9.62
N TYR A 120 5.15 -1.25 10.77
CA TYR A 120 4.47 -0.23 11.57
C TYR A 120 4.19 1.06 10.79
N GLU A 121 5.22 1.61 10.13
CA GLU A 121 5.08 2.84 9.34
C GLU A 121 4.16 2.62 8.12
N MET A 122 4.34 1.51 7.42
CA MET A 122 3.52 1.19 6.24
C MET A 122 2.04 1.03 6.58
N VAL A 123 1.71 0.32 7.66
CA VAL A 123 0.31 0.15 8.10
C VAL A 123 -0.29 1.49 8.56
N ALA A 124 0.47 2.30 9.31
CA ALA A 124 0.01 3.61 9.74
C ALA A 124 -0.24 4.55 8.55
N ALA A 125 0.63 4.53 7.55
CA ALA A 125 0.47 5.33 6.33
C ALA A 125 -0.76 4.88 5.50
N TYR A 126 -0.95 3.57 5.32
CA TYR A 126 -2.12 3.03 4.61
C TYR A 126 -3.44 3.33 5.33
N ASN A 127 -3.42 3.44 6.66
CA ASN A 127 -4.61 3.81 7.43
C ASN A 127 -5.12 5.23 7.10
N THR A 128 -4.33 6.06 6.46
CA THR A 128 -4.76 7.37 5.96
C THR A 128 -5.90 7.26 4.96
N PHE A 129 -5.95 6.20 4.16
CA PHE A 129 -6.99 6.01 3.14
C PHE A 129 -8.38 5.77 3.76
N PRO A 130 -8.60 4.74 4.60
CA PRO A 130 -9.91 4.55 5.23
C PRO A 130 -10.22 5.63 6.26
N SER A 131 -9.22 6.36 6.75
CA SER A 131 -9.38 7.51 7.65
C SER A 131 -9.64 8.83 6.92
N ARG A 132 -10.10 8.79 5.65
CA ARG A 132 -10.50 9.95 4.87
C ARG A 132 -9.39 11.00 4.73
N GLY A 133 -8.16 10.56 4.50
CA GLY A 133 -7.00 11.43 4.31
C GLY A 133 -6.31 11.89 5.60
N VAL A 134 -6.83 11.48 6.74
CA VAL A 134 -6.23 11.82 8.05
C VAL A 134 -5.21 10.77 8.48
N TYR A 135 -3.96 11.18 8.62
CA TYR A 135 -2.96 10.36 9.29
C TYR A 135 -3.22 10.33 10.79
N VAL A 136 -3.27 9.14 11.36
CA VAL A 136 -3.46 8.91 12.79
C VAL A 136 -2.23 8.15 13.30
N SER A 137 -1.49 8.76 14.24
CA SER A 137 -0.35 8.06 14.83
C SER A 137 -0.83 6.84 15.64
N PRO A 138 -0.27 5.63 15.40
CA PRO A 138 -0.64 4.47 16.18
C PRO A 138 -0.37 4.66 17.67
N LEU A 139 -1.27 4.16 18.51
CA LEU A 139 -1.21 4.25 19.96
C LEU A 139 -1.39 2.87 20.58
N PHE A 140 -0.46 2.45 21.44
CA PHE A 140 -0.47 1.15 22.10
C PHE A 140 -0.95 1.22 23.55
N VAL A 141 -0.75 2.39 24.20
CA VAL A 141 -1.11 2.64 25.59
C VAL A 141 -1.97 3.90 25.64
N THR A 142 -3.20 3.74 26.06
CA THR A 142 -4.16 4.85 26.20
C THR A 142 -4.18 5.41 27.59
N ARG A 143 -3.91 4.57 28.61
CA ARG A 143 -3.99 4.97 30.03
C ARG A 143 -3.06 4.10 30.88
N ILE A 144 -2.45 4.71 31.89
CA ILE A 144 -1.65 4.05 32.92
C ILE A 144 -2.30 4.39 34.25
N GLU A 145 -2.53 3.37 35.07
CA GLU A 145 -3.10 3.49 36.43
C GLU A 145 -2.17 2.81 37.44
N ASP A 146 -2.18 3.30 38.68
CA ASP A 146 -1.59 2.60 39.80
C ASP A 146 -2.47 1.44 40.28
N SER A 147 -2.00 0.68 41.27
CA SER A 147 -2.75 -0.43 41.86
C SER A 147 -4.03 -0.03 42.58
N MET A 148 -4.25 1.24 42.87
CA MET A 148 -5.43 1.81 43.51
C MET A 148 -6.42 2.40 42.49
N GLY A 149 -6.09 2.38 41.19
CA GLY A 149 -6.92 2.92 40.12
C GLY A 149 -6.72 4.43 39.87
N ASN A 150 -5.73 5.06 40.50
CA ASN A 150 -5.40 6.46 40.19
C ASN A 150 -4.73 6.56 38.83
N VAL A 151 -5.17 7.50 38.01
CA VAL A 151 -4.62 7.75 36.69
C VAL A 151 -3.25 8.39 36.81
N LEU A 152 -2.22 7.70 36.32
CA LEU A 152 -0.84 8.21 36.25
C LEU A 152 -0.54 8.89 34.91
N GLY A 153 -1.28 8.54 33.85
CA GLY A 153 -1.12 9.16 32.53
C GLY A 153 -2.21 8.74 31.57
N GLU A 154 -2.60 9.66 30.70
CA GLU A 154 -3.50 9.41 29.57
C GLU A 154 -2.84 9.85 28.27
N PHE A 155 -3.05 9.08 27.22
CA PHE A 155 -2.44 9.30 25.90
C PHE A 155 -3.52 9.29 24.83
N THR A 156 -3.37 10.18 23.86
CA THR A 156 -4.27 10.28 22.71
C THR A 156 -3.49 10.23 21.40
N ASN A 157 -4.14 9.73 20.34
CA ASN A 157 -3.54 9.73 19.02
C ASN A 157 -3.31 11.15 18.51
N LYS A 158 -2.14 11.39 17.95
CA LYS A 158 -1.91 12.59 17.14
C LYS A 158 -2.52 12.39 15.78
N LYS A 159 -3.30 13.38 15.32
CA LYS A 159 -3.98 13.35 14.01
C LYS A 159 -3.55 14.58 13.22
N ARG A 160 -3.40 14.39 11.90
CA ARG A 160 -3.20 15.50 10.96
C ARG A 160 -3.77 15.11 9.59
N GLU A 161 -4.29 16.06 8.86
CA GLU A 161 -4.60 15.88 7.46
C GLU A 161 -3.31 15.66 6.68
N ALA A 162 -3.24 14.56 5.93
CA ALA A 162 -2.09 14.20 5.11
C ALA A 162 -2.41 14.38 3.62
N ILE A 163 -3.62 14.02 3.22
CA ILE A 163 -4.17 14.15 1.88
C ILE A 163 -5.64 14.56 1.95
N SER A 164 -6.21 15.04 0.86
CA SER A 164 -7.63 15.39 0.83
C SER A 164 -8.52 14.14 0.98
N ASP A 165 -9.73 14.33 1.53
CA ASP A 165 -10.75 13.27 1.61
C ASP A 165 -11.06 12.69 0.21
N TYR A 166 -11.15 13.55 -0.80
CA TYR A 166 -11.35 13.16 -2.19
C TYR A 166 -10.23 12.26 -2.72
N THR A 167 -8.96 12.63 -2.47
CA THR A 167 -7.81 11.81 -2.85
C THR A 167 -7.83 10.45 -2.16
N ALA A 168 -8.16 10.42 -0.86
CA ALA A 168 -8.27 9.17 -0.10
C ALA A 168 -9.35 8.24 -0.69
N TYR A 169 -10.48 8.79 -1.09
CA TYR A 169 -11.57 8.05 -1.73
C TYR A 169 -11.17 7.50 -3.10
N LEU A 170 -10.55 8.32 -3.97
CA LEU A 170 -10.00 7.85 -5.25
C LEU A 170 -9.02 6.71 -5.06
N MET A 171 -8.14 6.80 -4.06
CA MET A 171 -7.17 5.76 -3.76
C MET A 171 -7.82 4.48 -3.21
N ALA A 172 -8.87 4.59 -2.40
CA ALA A 172 -9.64 3.42 -1.98
C ALA A 172 -10.24 2.71 -3.20
N ASN A 173 -10.83 3.45 -4.14
CA ASN A 173 -11.36 2.90 -5.39
C ASN A 173 -10.29 2.22 -6.25
N LEU A 174 -9.13 2.85 -6.41
CA LEU A 174 -7.98 2.27 -7.12
C LEU A 174 -7.53 0.95 -6.49
N MET A 175 -7.36 0.92 -5.18
CA MET A 175 -6.88 -0.26 -4.46
C MET A 175 -7.94 -1.35 -4.27
N GLN A 176 -9.23 -1.04 -4.33
CA GLN A 176 -10.28 -2.06 -4.49
C GLN A 176 -10.11 -2.84 -5.78
N GLY A 177 -9.66 -2.21 -6.87
CA GLY A 177 -9.32 -2.88 -8.13
C GLY A 177 -8.31 -4.01 -7.93
N VAL A 178 -7.28 -3.79 -7.11
CA VAL A 178 -6.26 -4.81 -6.78
C VAL A 178 -6.89 -6.07 -6.17
N VAL A 179 -7.87 -5.88 -5.26
CA VAL A 179 -8.54 -6.98 -4.54
C VAL A 179 -9.64 -7.63 -5.39
N ASN A 180 -10.33 -6.86 -6.23
CA ASN A 180 -11.46 -7.37 -7.00
C ASN A 180 -11.03 -8.12 -8.28
N SER A 181 -9.97 -7.66 -8.97
CA SER A 181 -9.54 -8.23 -10.26
C SER A 181 -8.02 -8.22 -10.50
N GLY A 182 -7.25 -7.84 -9.49
CA GLY A 182 -5.80 -7.70 -9.56
C GLY A 182 -5.03 -8.75 -8.80
N THR A 183 -3.84 -8.35 -8.34
CA THR A 183 -2.90 -9.24 -7.64
C THR A 183 -3.41 -9.73 -6.28
N GLY A 184 -4.43 -9.09 -5.71
CA GLY A 184 -5.10 -9.48 -4.47
C GLY A 184 -6.39 -10.28 -4.64
N ALA A 185 -6.78 -10.68 -5.85
CA ALA A 185 -8.08 -11.29 -6.14
C ALA A 185 -8.35 -12.61 -5.39
N ARG A 186 -7.31 -13.27 -4.91
CA ARG A 186 -7.45 -14.47 -4.05
C ARG A 186 -8.21 -14.20 -2.75
N LEU A 187 -8.24 -12.98 -2.25
CA LEU A 187 -9.07 -12.63 -1.09
C LEU A 187 -10.55 -12.89 -1.36
N ARG A 188 -11.00 -12.69 -2.61
CA ARG A 188 -12.36 -13.01 -3.06
C ARG A 188 -12.51 -14.50 -3.35
N SER A 189 -11.69 -15.03 -4.27
CA SER A 189 -11.89 -16.37 -4.84
C SER A 189 -11.52 -17.51 -3.88
N LYS A 190 -10.47 -17.35 -3.08
CA LYS A 190 -9.98 -18.40 -2.19
C LYS A 190 -10.44 -18.23 -0.75
N TYR A 191 -10.47 -16.98 -0.25
CA TYR A 191 -10.80 -16.70 1.16
C TYR A 191 -12.26 -16.25 1.36
N GLY A 192 -13.04 -16.06 0.28
CA GLY A 192 -14.46 -15.76 0.32
C GLY A 192 -14.79 -14.42 1.03
N LEU A 193 -13.84 -13.51 1.15
CA LEU A 193 -14.03 -12.24 1.80
C LEU A 193 -14.91 -11.33 0.94
N LYS A 194 -16.01 -10.83 1.52
CA LYS A 194 -17.00 -9.95 0.87
C LYS A 194 -16.79 -8.49 1.30
N GLY A 195 -17.71 -7.61 0.90
CA GLY A 195 -17.72 -6.19 1.26
C GLY A 195 -16.57 -5.41 0.63
N GLU A 196 -16.39 -4.16 1.03
CA GLU A 196 -15.34 -3.30 0.50
C GLU A 196 -14.00 -3.59 1.16
N ILE A 197 -13.06 -3.99 0.35
CA ILE A 197 -11.68 -4.29 0.73
C ILE A 197 -10.76 -3.67 -0.30
N ALA A 198 -9.80 -2.89 0.16
CA ALA A 198 -8.75 -2.32 -0.64
C ALA A 198 -7.38 -2.80 -0.13
N GLY A 199 -6.37 -2.84 -0.98
CA GLY A 199 -5.05 -3.26 -0.56
C GLY A 199 -4.04 -3.36 -1.68
N LYS A 200 -2.82 -3.74 -1.33
CA LYS A 200 -1.71 -3.88 -2.26
C LYS A 200 -0.78 -5.01 -1.86
N THR A 201 -0.40 -5.81 -2.83
CA THR A 201 0.67 -6.81 -2.73
C THR A 201 2.03 -6.17 -2.97
N GLY A 202 3.05 -6.66 -2.32
CA GLY A 202 4.44 -6.34 -2.59
C GLY A 202 5.29 -7.60 -2.68
N THR A 203 6.24 -7.58 -3.58
CA THR A 203 7.27 -8.61 -3.72
C THR A 203 8.55 -7.87 -4.10
N THR A 204 9.66 -8.22 -3.49
CA THR A 204 10.97 -7.69 -3.83
C THR A 204 11.68 -8.59 -4.83
N ASN A 205 12.79 -8.11 -5.37
CA ASN A 205 13.67 -8.91 -6.19
C ASN A 205 14.05 -10.18 -5.42
N ASP A 206 14.28 -11.27 -6.15
CA ASP A 206 14.64 -12.59 -5.61
C ASP A 206 13.65 -13.15 -4.58
N GLN A 207 12.45 -12.55 -4.46
CA GLN A 207 11.39 -12.98 -3.54
C GLN A 207 11.81 -13.06 -2.07
N SER A 208 12.73 -12.21 -1.63
CA SER A 208 13.21 -12.14 -0.25
C SER A 208 12.18 -11.54 0.72
N ASP A 209 11.31 -10.67 0.23
CA ASP A 209 10.27 -10.01 1.00
C ASP A 209 8.92 -10.09 0.31
N GLY A 210 7.93 -10.63 1.00
CA GLY A 210 6.54 -10.67 0.58
C GLY A 210 5.66 -9.81 1.47
N TRP A 211 4.90 -8.90 0.87
CA TRP A 211 4.04 -7.95 1.56
C TRP A 211 2.59 -8.06 1.11
N PHE A 212 1.69 -7.87 2.04
CA PHE A 212 0.32 -7.48 1.75
C PHE A 212 -0.16 -6.48 2.82
N ILE A 213 -0.62 -5.33 2.37
CA ILE A 213 -1.26 -4.35 3.25
C ILE A 213 -2.64 -4.09 2.68
N GLY A 214 -3.65 -4.27 3.51
CA GLY A 214 -5.04 -4.11 3.11
C GLY A 214 -5.89 -3.51 4.23
N TYR A 215 -7.02 -2.98 3.84
CA TYR A 215 -7.96 -2.34 4.75
C TYR A 215 -9.40 -2.52 4.30
N THR A 216 -10.28 -2.48 5.27
CA THR A 216 -11.72 -2.30 5.15
C THR A 216 -12.06 -0.89 5.64
N PRO A 217 -13.32 -0.43 5.57
CA PRO A 217 -13.70 0.84 6.19
C PRO A 217 -13.37 0.96 7.68
N SER A 218 -13.25 -0.16 8.40
CA SER A 218 -13.08 -0.19 9.87
C SER A 218 -11.74 -0.74 10.37
N LEU A 219 -10.94 -1.40 9.52
CA LEU A 219 -9.71 -2.08 9.97
C LEU A 219 -8.63 -2.04 8.90
N THR A 220 -7.43 -1.60 9.27
CA THR A 220 -6.22 -1.69 8.46
C THR A 220 -5.27 -2.72 9.06
N ALA A 221 -4.75 -3.62 8.24
CA ALA A 221 -3.76 -4.60 8.65
C ALA A 221 -2.68 -4.78 7.58
N GLY A 222 -1.47 -5.08 8.02
CA GLY A 222 -0.33 -5.35 7.13
C GLY A 222 0.40 -6.61 7.55
N VAL A 223 0.90 -7.33 6.56
CA VAL A 223 1.70 -8.55 6.76
C VAL A 223 2.95 -8.43 5.92
N TRP A 224 4.08 -8.70 6.56
CA TRP A 224 5.36 -8.95 5.93
C TRP A 224 5.80 -10.38 6.23
N VAL A 225 6.34 -11.06 5.24
CA VAL A 225 6.96 -12.38 5.34
C VAL A 225 8.32 -12.32 4.67
N GLY A 226 9.33 -12.77 5.37
CA GLY A 226 10.71 -12.85 4.90
C GLY A 226 11.60 -13.52 5.93
N ALA A 227 12.82 -13.83 5.54
CA ALA A 227 13.84 -14.32 6.46
C ALA A 227 14.62 -13.17 7.09
N GLU A 228 15.36 -13.44 8.17
CA GLU A 228 16.23 -12.45 8.80
C GLU A 228 17.32 -12.00 7.83
N ASP A 229 17.94 -12.93 7.10
CA ASP A 229 18.86 -12.68 6.02
C ASP A 229 18.14 -12.67 4.66
N ARG A 230 18.33 -11.62 3.85
CA ARG A 230 17.76 -11.51 2.52
C ARG A 230 18.28 -12.53 1.51
N GLN A 231 19.42 -13.15 1.78
CA GLN A 231 19.93 -14.24 0.95
C GLN A 231 19.08 -15.52 1.07
N VAL A 232 18.28 -15.62 2.15
CA VAL A 232 17.31 -16.70 2.32
C VAL A 232 15.99 -16.27 1.66
N HIS A 233 15.72 -16.79 0.48
CA HIS A 233 14.58 -16.41 -0.34
C HIS A 233 13.99 -17.62 -1.09
N PHE A 234 12.81 -17.46 -1.64
CA PHE A 234 12.19 -18.47 -2.49
C PHE A 234 12.69 -18.36 -3.94
N GLU A 235 12.79 -19.49 -4.62
CA GLU A 235 13.29 -19.56 -5.99
C GLU A 235 12.28 -19.07 -7.04
N SER A 236 11.01 -18.86 -6.68
CA SER A 236 9.97 -18.48 -7.63
C SER A 236 8.90 -17.59 -7.04
N LEU A 237 8.27 -16.78 -7.88
CA LEU A 237 7.09 -15.98 -7.52
C LEU A 237 5.91 -16.83 -7.06
N ALA A 238 5.81 -18.07 -7.54
CA ALA A 238 4.75 -19.01 -7.14
C ALA A 238 4.83 -19.37 -5.66
N LEU A 239 6.02 -19.36 -5.07
CA LEU A 239 6.25 -19.60 -3.65
C LEU A 239 6.43 -18.30 -2.87
N GLY A 240 7.30 -17.40 -3.35
CA GLY A 240 7.77 -16.22 -2.64
C GLY A 240 7.07 -14.90 -2.98
N GLY A 241 6.08 -14.89 -3.87
CA GLY A 241 5.32 -13.68 -4.15
C GLY A 241 4.45 -13.24 -2.96
N GLY A 242 4.29 -11.95 -2.72
CA GLY A 242 3.47 -11.42 -1.63
C GLY A 242 2.02 -11.93 -1.65
N SER A 243 1.46 -12.20 -2.83
CA SER A 243 0.15 -12.85 -3.00
C SER A 243 0.11 -14.31 -2.53
N ASN A 244 1.26 -14.96 -2.36
CA ASN A 244 1.40 -16.34 -1.96
C ASN A 244 1.89 -16.49 -0.52
N MET A 245 2.65 -15.53 -0.01
CA MET A 245 3.18 -15.53 1.37
C MET A 245 2.34 -14.69 2.33
N ALA A 246 2.26 -13.38 2.10
CA ALA A 246 1.67 -12.42 3.03
C ALA A 246 0.13 -12.33 2.92
N LEU A 247 -0.42 -12.30 1.72
CA LEU A 247 -1.86 -12.22 1.49
C LEU A 247 -2.66 -13.36 2.15
N PRO A 248 -2.21 -14.64 2.13
CA PRO A 248 -2.88 -15.73 2.84
C PRO A 248 -3.03 -15.48 4.34
N ILE A 249 -2.00 -14.98 4.99
CA ILE A 249 -2.01 -14.66 6.42
C ILE A 249 -3.03 -13.56 6.71
N TRP A 250 -3.02 -12.50 5.90
CA TRP A 250 -3.99 -11.41 5.99
C TRP A 250 -5.43 -11.91 5.77
N GLY A 251 -5.64 -12.76 4.77
CA GLY A 251 -6.95 -13.33 4.46
C GLY A 251 -7.52 -14.16 5.60
N LEU A 252 -6.70 -15.05 6.19
CA LEU A 252 -7.08 -15.86 7.35
C LEU A 252 -7.32 -15.02 8.61
N PHE A 253 -6.50 -13.99 8.81
CA PHE A 253 -6.68 -13.03 9.90
C PHE A 253 -8.05 -12.33 9.78
N MET A 254 -8.38 -11.81 8.61
CA MET A 254 -9.66 -11.13 8.36
C MET A 254 -10.86 -12.08 8.50
N GLN A 255 -10.75 -13.35 8.09
CA GLN A 255 -11.79 -14.35 8.33
C GLN A 255 -12.04 -14.58 9.83
N LYS A 256 -10.96 -14.58 10.64
CA LYS A 256 -11.10 -14.68 12.11
C LYS A 256 -11.74 -13.44 12.70
N CYS A 257 -11.28 -12.24 12.31
CA CYS A 257 -11.86 -10.98 12.76
C CYS A 257 -13.38 -10.90 12.48
N ARG A 258 -13.82 -11.33 11.30
CA ARG A 258 -15.23 -11.33 10.92
C ARG A 258 -16.09 -12.33 11.71
N LYS A 259 -15.51 -13.43 12.16
CA LYS A 259 -16.18 -14.43 13.00
C LYS A 259 -16.27 -13.99 14.46
N ASP A 260 -15.46 -13.05 14.88
CA ASP A 260 -15.47 -12.55 16.25
C ASP A 260 -16.51 -11.44 16.42
N ALA A 261 -17.64 -11.82 17.02
CA ALA A 261 -18.75 -10.89 17.25
C ALA A 261 -18.39 -9.69 18.14
N SER A 262 -17.34 -9.80 18.98
CA SER A 262 -16.89 -8.71 19.84
C SER A 262 -16.31 -7.53 19.05
N LEU A 263 -15.77 -7.79 17.87
CA LEU A 263 -15.19 -6.77 16.99
C LEU A 263 -16.25 -5.99 16.20
N LYS A 264 -17.49 -6.45 16.14
CA LYS A 264 -18.63 -5.79 15.47
C LYS A 264 -18.30 -5.33 14.04
N MET A 265 -17.55 -6.14 13.29
CA MET A 265 -17.19 -5.82 11.91
C MET A 265 -18.42 -5.91 11.00
N ASP A 266 -18.75 -4.80 10.34
CA ASP A 266 -19.84 -4.75 9.35
C ASP A 266 -19.29 -5.03 7.95
N GLU A 267 -19.74 -6.12 7.32
CA GLU A 267 -19.38 -6.48 5.95
C GLU A 267 -20.02 -5.57 4.90
N ASN A 268 -21.06 -4.83 5.27
CA ASN A 268 -21.75 -3.89 4.38
C ASN A 268 -21.23 -2.46 4.52
N ALA A 269 -20.30 -2.22 5.43
CA ALA A 269 -19.66 -0.91 5.54
C ALA A 269 -18.94 -0.54 4.23
N THR A 270 -19.13 0.71 3.81
CA THR A 270 -18.54 1.26 2.58
C THR A 270 -17.51 2.33 2.90
N PHE A 271 -16.55 2.54 1.98
CA PHE A 271 -15.71 3.72 2.00
C PHE A 271 -16.60 4.92 1.66
N MET A 272 -16.67 5.88 2.58
CA MET A 272 -17.60 7.00 2.46
C MET A 272 -17.23 7.92 1.30
N ASP A 273 -18.19 8.20 0.44
CA ASP A 273 -18.06 9.17 -0.64
C ASP A 273 -17.90 10.57 -0.06
N PRO A 274 -16.93 11.37 -0.53
CA PRO A 274 -16.88 12.78 -0.20
C PRO A 274 -18.14 13.51 -0.70
N PRO A 275 -18.61 14.54 0.01
CA PRO A 275 -19.78 15.30 -0.43
C PRO A 275 -19.59 15.86 -1.85
N GLY A 276 -20.56 15.64 -2.74
CA GLY A 276 -20.58 16.17 -4.09
C GLY A 276 -19.78 15.40 -5.14
N VAL A 277 -19.25 14.22 -4.80
CA VAL A 277 -18.54 13.34 -5.72
C VAL A 277 -19.45 12.22 -6.20
N SER A 278 -19.59 12.08 -7.53
CA SER A 278 -20.17 10.90 -8.16
C SER A 278 -19.08 10.20 -8.99
N LEU A 279 -18.83 8.92 -8.73
CA LEU A 279 -17.97 8.09 -9.59
C LEU A 279 -18.72 7.46 -10.76
N ASN A 280 -20.02 7.72 -10.86
CA ASN A 280 -20.78 7.30 -12.06
C ASN A 280 -20.48 8.29 -13.19
N PRO A 281 -19.98 7.79 -14.34
CA PRO A 281 -19.75 8.62 -15.53
C PRO A 281 -21.03 9.19 -16.09
#